data_a1b4bed654ca36ab5cc6221169b0a03a
#
_entry.id   a1b4bed654ca36ab5cc6221169b0a03a
#
_cell.length_a   1.000
_cell.length_b   1.000
_cell.length_c   1.000
_cell.angle_alpha   90.00
_cell.angle_beta   90.00
_cell.angle_gamma   90.00
#
_symmetry.space_group_name_H-M   'P 1'
#
loop_
_entity.id
_entity.type
_entity.pdbx_description
1 polymer ?
#
loop_
_entity_poly.entity_id
_entity_poly.type
_entity_poly.pdbx_seq_one_letter_code
_entity_poly.pdbx_strand_id
1 'polypeptide(L)'
;MSAARIYLAAGGTGGHIFPALAVVEALNAKGHETCLFTDKRGANLLAGIADLPVRLYVISAASPFQSGLLRRIIATGKLGLGALSSLWHIGLRRPEVMIGFGGYPSFAPVLIARLLGVPVMVHEQNAYLGRANR
;
A
#
# COMPACT_ATOMS: atom_id res chain seq x y z
N MET A 1 24.12 4.18 9.98
CA MET A 1 22.77 3.62 10.24
C MET A 1 22.62 2.36 9.37
N SER A 2 22.11 1.27 9.94
CA SER A 2 21.85 0.06 9.15
C SER A 2 20.71 0.30 8.15
N ALA A 3 20.78 -0.34 6.97
CA ALA A 3 19.70 -0.32 6.00
C ALA A 3 18.46 -1.01 6.57
N ALA A 4 17.35 -0.30 6.65
CA ALA A 4 16.07 -0.85 7.08
C ALA A 4 15.22 -1.22 5.87
N ARG A 5 14.33 -2.21 6.04
CA ARG A 5 13.31 -2.54 5.05
C ARG A 5 12.01 -1.85 5.42
N ILE A 6 11.54 -0.97 4.54
CA ILE A 6 10.37 -0.14 4.76
C ILE A 6 9.37 -0.39 3.63
N TYR A 7 8.18 -0.86 3.99
CA TYR A 7 7.11 -1.09 3.03
C TYR A 7 6.11 0.06 3.07
N LEU A 8 5.65 0.44 1.90
CA LEU A 8 4.65 1.49 1.72
C LEU A 8 3.41 0.90 1.03
N ALA A 9 2.25 1.46 1.29
CA ALA A 9 1.01 1.06 0.66
C ALA A 9 0.19 2.29 0.29
N ALA A 10 -0.20 2.41 -0.97
CA ALA A 10 -0.91 3.57 -1.49
C ALA A 10 -2.01 3.19 -2.48
N GLY A 11 -3.13 3.87 -2.42
CA GLY A 11 -4.24 3.71 -3.36
C GLY A 11 -3.91 4.23 -4.76
N GLY A 12 -4.66 3.73 -5.76
CA GLY A 12 -4.43 3.97 -7.18
C GLY A 12 -4.77 5.36 -7.71
N THR A 13 -4.64 6.40 -6.90
CA THR A 13 -4.80 7.80 -7.33
C THR A 13 -3.52 8.58 -7.09
N GLY A 14 -3.27 9.60 -7.92
CA GLY A 14 -2.08 10.44 -7.80
C GLY A 14 -1.92 11.06 -6.41
N GLY A 15 -3.03 11.42 -5.76
CA GLY A 15 -3.02 12.01 -4.41
C GLY A 15 -2.45 11.08 -3.33
N HIS A 16 -2.48 9.76 -3.52
CA HIS A 16 -1.86 8.79 -2.62
C HIS A 16 -0.48 8.33 -3.12
N ILE A 17 -0.36 8.09 -4.42
CA ILE A 17 0.84 7.52 -5.05
C ILE A 17 2.03 8.50 -5.01
N PHE A 18 1.84 9.76 -5.39
CA PHE A 18 2.96 10.70 -5.46
C PHE A 18 3.56 11.06 -4.10
N PRO A 19 2.79 11.27 -3.02
CA PRO A 19 3.36 11.38 -1.68
C PRO A 19 4.14 10.14 -1.25
N ALA A 20 3.64 8.93 -1.57
CA ALA A 20 4.35 7.70 -1.28
C ALA A 20 5.68 7.62 -2.03
N LEU A 21 5.71 8.00 -3.31
CA LEU A 21 6.97 8.04 -4.09
C LEU A 21 7.99 9.02 -3.52
N ALA A 22 7.56 10.21 -3.13
CA ALA A 22 8.46 11.19 -2.51
C ALA A 22 9.14 10.62 -1.25
N VAL A 23 8.39 9.85 -0.45
CA VAL A 23 8.95 9.16 0.72
C VAL A 23 9.87 8.02 0.30
N VAL A 24 9.53 7.23 -0.73
CA VAL A 24 10.41 6.20 -1.31
C VAL A 24 11.75 6.79 -1.71
N GLU A 25 11.75 7.88 -2.48
CA GLU A 25 12.98 8.55 -2.93
C GLU A 25 13.85 8.99 -1.75
N ALA A 26 13.23 9.62 -0.74
CA ALA A 26 13.93 10.08 0.46
C ALA A 26 14.52 8.92 1.27
N LEU A 27 13.81 7.79 1.37
CA LEU A 27 14.27 6.60 2.08
C LEU A 27 15.40 5.89 1.33
N ASN A 28 15.27 5.75 0.01
CA ASN A 28 16.30 5.16 -0.83
C ASN A 28 17.59 5.98 -0.82
N ALA A 29 17.48 7.32 -0.83
CA ALA A 29 18.63 8.20 -0.70
C ALA A 29 19.39 8.03 0.63
N LYS A 30 18.70 7.51 1.66
CA LYS A 30 19.31 7.15 2.96
C LYS A 30 19.78 5.68 3.03
N GLY A 31 19.68 4.94 1.92
CA GLY A 31 20.13 3.55 1.83
C GLY A 31 19.15 2.51 2.39
N HIS A 32 17.89 2.87 2.58
CA HIS A 32 16.85 1.91 2.98
C HIS A 32 16.30 1.12 1.79
N GLU A 33 15.85 -0.12 2.03
CA GLU A 33 15.14 -0.94 1.03
C GLU A 33 13.64 -0.61 1.07
N THR A 34 13.05 -0.25 -0.08
CA THR A 34 11.64 0.11 -0.14
C THR A 34 10.85 -0.81 -1.08
N CYS A 35 9.59 -1.10 -0.71
CA CYS A 35 8.60 -1.76 -1.55
C CYS A 35 7.27 -1.00 -1.45
N LEU A 36 6.53 -0.91 -2.56
CA LEU A 36 5.25 -0.22 -2.63
C LEU A 36 4.14 -1.19 -3.03
N PHE A 37 3.15 -1.35 -2.16
CA PHE A 37 1.90 -2.03 -2.45
C PHE A 37 0.91 -1.05 -3.07
N THR A 38 0.33 -1.43 -4.19
CA THR A 38 -0.71 -0.64 -4.86
C THR A 38 -1.65 -1.53 -5.67
N ASP A 39 -2.71 -0.97 -6.24
CA ASP A 39 -3.58 -1.70 -7.17
C ASP A 39 -3.14 -1.50 -8.62
N LYS A 40 -3.88 -2.13 -9.56
CA LYS A 40 -3.60 -2.00 -11.00
C LYS A 40 -3.63 -0.55 -11.49
N ARG A 41 -4.47 0.30 -10.91
CA ARG A 41 -4.56 1.72 -11.29
C ARG A 41 -3.28 2.46 -10.89
N GLY A 42 -2.80 2.23 -9.67
CA GLY A 42 -1.54 2.80 -9.20
C GLY A 42 -0.35 2.30 -10.02
N ALA A 43 -0.29 1.00 -10.31
CA ALA A 43 0.74 0.44 -11.19
C ALA A 43 0.73 1.08 -12.59
N ASN A 44 -0.45 1.32 -13.17
CA ASN A 44 -0.58 2.00 -14.46
C ASN A 44 -0.10 3.47 -14.41
N LEU A 45 -0.36 4.19 -13.32
CA LEU A 45 0.18 5.54 -13.13
C LEU A 45 1.71 5.55 -13.08
N LEU A 46 2.29 4.52 -12.51
CA LEU A 46 3.73 4.39 -12.33
C LEU A 46 4.44 3.82 -13.55
N ALA A 47 3.72 3.16 -14.46
CA ALA A 47 4.29 2.52 -15.66
C ALA A 47 4.98 3.51 -16.62
N GLY A 48 4.64 4.80 -16.57
CA GLY A 48 5.28 5.85 -17.36
C GLY A 48 6.55 6.44 -16.73
N ILE A 49 6.93 6.01 -15.53
CA ILE A 49 8.11 6.51 -14.82
C ILE A 49 9.28 5.57 -15.16
N ALA A 50 10.26 6.11 -15.89
CA ALA A 50 11.50 5.38 -16.16
C ALA A 50 12.28 5.20 -14.84
N ASP A 51 12.93 4.05 -14.69
CA ASP A 51 13.79 3.74 -13.53
C ASP A 51 13.10 3.95 -12.18
N LEU A 52 11.85 3.45 -12.05
CA LEU A 52 11.11 3.53 -10.80
C LEU A 52 11.94 2.96 -9.64
N PRO A 53 12.29 3.76 -8.62
CA PRO A 53 13.26 3.37 -7.59
C PRO A 53 12.67 2.47 -6.51
N VAL A 54 11.57 1.74 -6.80
CA VAL A 54 10.86 0.92 -5.82
C VAL A 54 10.32 -0.36 -6.44
N ARG A 55 10.37 -1.45 -5.68
CA ARG A 55 9.71 -2.70 -6.06
C ARG A 55 8.20 -2.57 -5.85
N LEU A 56 7.43 -2.84 -6.90
CA LEU A 56 5.97 -2.81 -6.82
C LEU A 56 5.40 -4.19 -6.51
N TYR A 57 4.44 -4.21 -5.58
CA TYR A 57 3.52 -5.32 -5.36
C TYR A 57 2.10 -4.89 -5.74
N VAL A 58 1.61 -5.44 -6.85
CA VAL A 58 0.25 -5.13 -7.34
C VAL A 58 -0.73 -6.09 -6.68
N ILE A 59 -1.65 -5.55 -5.91
CA ILE A 59 -2.65 -6.33 -5.15
C ILE A 59 -4.06 -6.01 -5.63
N SER A 60 -4.97 -6.96 -5.41
CA SER A 60 -6.39 -6.73 -5.65
C SER A 60 -6.99 -5.92 -4.51
N ALA A 61 -7.69 -4.83 -4.87
CA ALA A 61 -8.42 -4.01 -3.91
C ALA A 61 -9.67 -3.42 -4.55
N ALA A 62 -10.72 -3.27 -3.76
CA ALA A 62 -11.93 -2.55 -4.15
C ALA A 62 -12.62 -1.99 -2.91
N SER A 63 -13.40 -0.93 -3.09
CA SER A 63 -14.22 -0.38 -2.02
C SER A 63 -15.36 -1.34 -1.69
N PRO A 64 -15.54 -1.78 -0.44
CA PRO A 64 -16.69 -2.58 -0.02
C PRO A 64 -17.98 -1.77 0.07
N PHE A 65 -17.89 -0.44 0.02
CA PHE A 65 -19.05 0.48 0.12
C PHE A 65 -19.70 0.77 -1.24
N GLN A 66 -19.77 -0.25 -2.11
CA GLN A 66 -20.49 -0.14 -3.37
C GLN A 66 -21.98 -0.46 -3.18
N SER A 67 -22.82 0.15 -4.02
CA SER A 67 -24.24 -0.19 -4.07
C SER A 67 -24.45 -1.56 -4.70
N GLY A 68 -25.30 -2.39 -4.07
CA GLY A 68 -25.65 -3.73 -4.55
C GLY A 68 -24.87 -4.85 -3.88
N LEU A 69 -25.59 -5.92 -3.49
CA LEU A 69 -25.04 -7.05 -2.75
C LEU A 69 -23.93 -7.77 -3.52
N LEU A 70 -24.13 -8.03 -4.81
CA LEU A 70 -23.15 -8.73 -5.63
C LEU A 70 -21.82 -7.96 -5.72
N ARG A 71 -21.88 -6.63 -5.91
CA ARG A 71 -20.68 -5.78 -5.95
C ARG A 71 -19.93 -5.76 -4.63
N ARG A 72 -20.66 -5.77 -3.50
CA ARG A 72 -20.06 -5.88 -2.16
C ARG A 72 -19.34 -7.20 -1.97
N ILE A 73 -19.94 -8.32 -2.37
CA ILE A 73 -19.33 -9.66 -2.29
C ILE A 73 -18.03 -9.70 -3.11
N ILE A 74 -18.07 -9.21 -4.36
CA ILE A 74 -16.89 -9.15 -5.23
C ILE A 74 -15.79 -8.25 -4.62
N ALA A 75 -16.16 -7.09 -4.10
CA ALA A 75 -15.22 -6.17 -3.48
C ALA A 75 -14.56 -6.77 -2.22
N THR A 76 -15.34 -7.44 -1.38
CA THR A 76 -14.83 -8.16 -0.20
C THR A 76 -13.88 -9.30 -0.61
N GLY A 77 -14.24 -10.06 -1.65
CA GLY A 77 -13.36 -11.09 -2.22
C GLY A 77 -12.02 -10.51 -2.71
N LYS A 78 -12.05 -9.37 -3.40
CA LYS A 78 -10.83 -8.67 -3.84
C LYS A 78 -9.96 -8.21 -2.68
N LEU A 79 -10.57 -7.69 -1.61
CA LEU A 79 -9.84 -7.32 -0.39
C LEU A 79 -9.22 -8.56 0.28
N GLY A 80 -9.94 -9.69 0.32
CA GLY A 80 -9.42 -10.95 0.83
C GLY A 80 -8.21 -11.46 0.03
N LEU A 81 -8.27 -11.42 -1.31
CA LEU A 81 -7.13 -11.76 -2.17
C LEU A 81 -5.94 -10.79 -1.96
N GLY A 82 -6.22 -9.51 -1.80
CA GLY A 82 -5.20 -8.52 -1.47
C GLY A 82 -4.55 -8.79 -0.11
N ALA A 83 -5.33 -9.23 0.88
CA ALA A 83 -4.83 -9.61 2.19
C ALA A 83 -3.94 -10.87 2.12
N LEU A 84 -4.33 -11.90 1.39
CA LEU A 84 -3.53 -13.10 1.17
C LEU A 84 -2.21 -12.79 0.45
N SER A 85 -2.26 -11.97 -0.59
CA SER A 85 -1.07 -11.50 -1.29
C SER A 85 -0.15 -10.70 -0.37
N SER A 86 -0.71 -9.80 0.44
CA SER A 86 0.05 -9.02 1.43
C SER A 86 0.68 -9.91 2.49
N LEU A 87 -0.06 -10.91 2.98
CA LEU A 87 0.46 -11.89 3.94
C LEU A 87 1.65 -12.66 3.38
N TRP A 88 1.56 -13.08 2.13
CA TRP A 88 2.65 -13.77 1.44
C TRP A 88 3.91 -12.89 1.35
N HIS A 89 3.80 -11.68 0.82
CA HIS A 89 4.95 -10.79 0.63
C HIS A 89 5.56 -10.29 1.94
N ILE A 90 4.71 -9.92 2.92
CA ILE A 90 5.17 -9.44 4.23
C ILE A 90 5.74 -10.61 5.05
N GLY A 91 5.12 -11.78 4.97
CA GLY A 91 5.58 -12.98 5.68
C GLY A 91 6.94 -13.49 5.19
N LEU A 92 7.18 -13.47 3.87
CA LEU A 92 8.47 -13.90 3.29
C LEU A 92 9.61 -12.92 3.58
N ARG A 93 9.33 -11.63 3.57
CA ARG A 93 10.33 -10.57 3.76
C ARG A 93 9.76 -9.48 4.67
N ARG A 94 9.75 -9.77 5.96
CA ARG A 94 9.17 -8.89 6.96
C ARG A 94 9.83 -7.51 6.94
N PRO A 95 9.06 -6.41 6.78
CA PRO A 95 9.57 -5.07 6.91
C PRO A 95 9.73 -4.67 8.39
N GLU A 96 10.54 -3.67 8.65
CA GLU A 96 10.68 -3.06 9.98
C GLU A 96 9.54 -2.08 10.26
N VAL A 97 8.99 -1.46 9.21
CA VAL A 97 7.81 -0.59 9.30
C VAL A 97 6.98 -0.67 8.02
N MET A 98 5.66 -0.50 8.17
CA MET A 98 4.71 -0.34 7.09
C MET A 98 4.11 1.06 7.16
N ILE A 99 4.11 1.79 6.03
CA ILE A 99 3.53 3.14 5.93
C ILE A 99 2.35 3.12 4.96
N GLY A 100 1.14 3.39 5.46
CA GLY A 100 -0.08 3.52 4.64
C GLY A 100 -0.33 4.96 4.24
N PHE A 101 -0.56 5.21 2.95
CA PHE A 101 -0.88 6.53 2.39
C PHE A 101 -2.36 6.69 2.04
N GLY A 102 -3.18 5.72 2.38
CA GLY A 102 -4.62 5.75 2.13
C GLY A 102 -5.06 5.13 0.81
N GLY A 103 -6.37 5.16 0.60
CA GLY A 103 -7.02 4.39 -0.45
C GLY A 103 -7.19 2.90 -0.07
N TYR A 104 -8.19 2.24 -0.68
CA TYR A 104 -8.47 0.82 -0.37
C TYR A 104 -7.31 -0.15 -0.61
N PRO A 105 -6.41 0.08 -1.60
CA PRO A 105 -5.22 -0.76 -1.75
C PRO A 105 -4.25 -0.72 -0.56
N SER A 106 -4.26 0.33 0.26
CA SER A 106 -3.41 0.39 1.45
C SER A 106 -3.98 -0.40 2.63
N PHE A 107 -5.29 -0.65 2.66
CA PHE A 107 -5.98 -1.26 3.80
C PHE A 107 -5.44 -2.67 4.12
N ALA A 108 -5.42 -3.56 3.12
CA ALA A 108 -4.99 -4.94 3.33
C ALA A 108 -3.52 -5.06 3.77
N PRO A 109 -2.53 -4.43 3.09
CA PRO A 109 -1.14 -4.49 3.53
C PRO A 109 -0.92 -3.92 4.94
N VAL A 110 -1.56 -2.80 5.26
CA VAL A 110 -1.45 -2.16 6.59
C VAL A 110 -2.04 -3.04 7.68
N LEU A 111 -3.23 -3.61 7.45
CA LEU A 111 -3.86 -4.53 8.40
C LEU A 111 -3.01 -5.78 8.63
N ILE A 112 -2.55 -6.41 7.56
CA ILE A 112 -1.71 -7.61 7.65
C ILE A 112 -0.39 -7.32 8.37
N ALA A 113 0.28 -6.21 8.04
CA ALA A 113 1.49 -5.80 8.74
C ALA A 113 1.23 -5.63 10.25
N ARG A 114 0.13 -4.98 10.62
CA ARG A 114 -0.28 -4.80 12.01
C ARG A 114 -0.53 -6.14 12.72
N LEU A 115 -1.23 -7.07 12.08
CA LEU A 115 -1.50 -8.41 12.61
C LEU A 115 -0.23 -9.25 12.80
N LEU A 116 0.77 -9.05 11.94
CA LEU A 116 2.08 -9.69 12.05
C LEU A 116 3.01 -8.98 13.06
N GLY A 117 2.53 -7.97 13.78
CA GLY A 117 3.32 -7.23 14.76
C GLY A 117 4.37 -6.30 14.14
N VAL A 118 4.21 -5.91 12.86
CA VAL A 118 5.04 -4.89 12.23
C VAL A 118 4.52 -3.51 12.67
N PRO A 119 5.38 -2.58 13.11
CA PRO A 119 5.01 -1.20 13.35
C PRO A 119 4.35 -0.57 12.12
N VAL A 120 3.25 0.12 12.32
CA VAL A 120 2.47 0.75 11.24
C VAL A 120 2.38 2.24 11.46
N MET A 121 2.61 3.00 10.39
CA MET A 121 2.37 4.43 10.32
C MET A 121 1.32 4.71 9.25
N VAL A 122 0.42 5.65 9.49
CA VAL A 122 -0.57 6.10 8.50
C VAL A 122 -0.32 7.57 8.20
N HIS A 123 -0.14 7.87 6.94
CA HIS A 123 -0.04 9.24 6.43
C HIS A 123 -1.35 9.64 5.77
N GLU A 124 -1.87 10.80 6.15
CA GLU A 124 -3.06 11.41 5.54
C GLU A 124 -2.67 12.76 4.95
N GLN A 125 -2.84 12.89 3.65
CA GLN A 125 -2.55 14.11 2.90
C GLN A 125 -3.74 15.09 2.84
N ASN A 126 -4.92 14.67 3.31
CA ASN A 126 -6.12 15.49 3.34
C ASN A 126 -6.37 16.03 4.75
N ALA A 127 -7.16 17.11 4.85
CA ALA A 127 -7.54 17.70 6.14
C ALA A 127 -8.41 16.76 7.01
N TYR A 128 -9.02 15.75 6.41
CA TYR A 128 -9.83 14.74 7.09
C TYR A 128 -9.40 13.34 6.70
N LEU A 129 -9.44 12.41 7.66
CA LEU A 129 -9.10 11.00 7.41
C LEU A 129 -10.03 10.40 6.35
N GLY A 130 -9.45 9.87 5.30
CA GLY A 130 -10.14 9.08 4.29
C GLY A 130 -10.75 7.80 4.88
N ARG A 131 -11.73 7.20 4.19
CA ARG A 131 -12.43 5.99 4.68
C ARG A 131 -11.50 4.79 4.91
N ALA A 132 -10.41 4.70 4.19
CA ALA A 132 -9.43 3.62 4.36
C ALA A 132 -8.48 3.84 5.55
N ASN A 133 -8.35 5.09 6.01
CA ASN A 133 -7.47 5.47 7.12
C ASN A 133 -8.21 5.59 8.47
N ARG A 134 -9.55 5.50 8.46
CA ARG A 134 -10.39 5.44 9.66
C ARG A 134 -10.46 4.02 10.21
#